data_03dd14ed8f5538a51e19061e415fbdac
#
_entry.id   03dd14ed8f5538a51e19061e415fbdac
#
_cell.length_a   1.000
_cell.length_b   1.000
_cell.length_c   1.000
_cell.angle_alpha   90.00
_cell.angle_beta   90.00
_cell.angle_gamma   90.00
#
_symmetry.space_group_name_H-M   'P 1'
#
loop_
_entity.id
_entity.type
_entity.pdbx_description
1 polymer ?
#
loop_
_entity_poly.entity_id
_entity_poly.type
_entity_poly.pdbx_seq_one_letter_code
_entity_poly.pdbx_strand_id
1 'polypeptide(L)'
;KLIVDKNGSIIFEPKDDKKVYDLHLTNILKNKKYSNVNEIFDIIPFIFTILPHITNYCIICGEALPVQSDDHITCGDIECEYVSEELQIGDYVVDKVRENNNVASFIIQNAFNAINSSRRNDIFEPFPMYFLKGTTKETIKVKRGELSKLTGQQFNEHKDFDRIINIIKDINVQVLIDTITECTSDEILVGKIGLHAYILIRFILKSCKMTLHEENLVNYSDKNFHQYKIIYDVGIENEFKSYNSGKVCYLYHGSGIDNWYSILRNGIKSMSNTSMMTTGAAYGQGIYMSDNFDTSVSYCNRWGCSGNNYIMGICEVKGDKISYKKSYNIFVVPNPKDFLLRYIITFTSSIQHKISRELNLIFNEKLHEIKEERKTRIAKKGTMKLNKEYSLLLKNQELVERQLMGLDVDTDGKINDLGFIVELKNDDLYTWRVLVTRFEGDYPIVHDMRKYGINNIELEIRFPDKYPFEPPFIWVISPRFVFRTGHVTINGSICLQLLTNQGWSAAAHIENVLVQIKSLLTEGEARLDHEKLHIPYVYAQARDDFVRVAASHGWK
;
A
#
# COMPACT_ATOMS: atom_id res chain seq x y z
N LYS A 1 12.95 31.16 8.35
CA LYS A 1 13.37 31.95 9.52
C LYS A 1 12.27 31.80 10.60
N LEU A 2 12.68 31.36 11.79
CA LEU A 2 11.80 31.26 12.94
C LEU A 2 11.96 32.54 13.76
N ILE A 3 10.85 33.17 14.10
CA ILE A 3 10.79 34.39 14.92
C ILE A 3 9.86 34.08 16.10
N VAL A 4 10.28 34.48 17.30
CA VAL A 4 9.45 34.42 18.49
C VAL A 4 8.97 35.84 18.77
N ASP A 5 7.68 36.06 18.81
CA ASP A 5 7.09 37.37 19.11
C ASP A 5 7.17 37.68 20.61
N LYS A 6 6.78 38.89 20.97
CA LYS A 6 6.81 39.36 22.38
C LYS A 6 5.91 38.58 23.34
N ASN A 7 4.97 37.80 22.78
CA ASN A 7 4.02 36.99 23.53
C ASN A 7 4.46 35.49 23.57
N GLY A 8 5.62 35.16 23.03
CA GLY A 8 6.16 33.79 22.95
C GLY A 8 5.56 32.96 21.82
N SER A 9 4.78 33.55 20.91
CA SER A 9 4.24 32.86 19.74
C SER A 9 5.31 32.68 18.66
N ILE A 10 5.27 31.52 18.01
CA ILE A 10 6.22 31.17 16.96
C ILE A 10 5.69 31.61 15.60
N ILE A 11 6.49 32.42 14.90
CA ILE A 11 6.17 32.92 13.55
C ILE A 11 7.23 32.36 12.58
N PHE A 12 6.76 31.82 11.47
CA PHE A 12 7.61 31.36 10.39
C PHE A 12 7.61 32.36 9.24
N GLU A 13 8.79 32.78 8.82
CA GLU A 13 8.98 33.63 7.62
C GLU A 13 10.01 32.97 6.69
N PRO A 14 9.83 33.02 5.36
CA PRO A 14 10.86 32.57 4.43
C PRO A 14 12.13 33.41 4.62
N LYS A 15 13.27 32.79 4.44
CA LYS A 15 14.55 33.50 4.43
C LYS A 15 14.69 34.30 3.12
N ASP A 16 14.21 33.71 2.04
CA ASP A 16 14.15 34.27 0.71
C ASP A 16 12.83 33.80 0.07
N ASP A 17 11.87 34.72 -0.11
CA ASP A 17 10.55 34.45 -0.66
C ASP A 17 10.58 34.12 -2.16
N LYS A 18 11.69 34.36 -2.83
CA LYS A 18 11.91 33.95 -4.22
C LYS A 18 12.41 32.53 -4.37
N LYS A 19 12.85 31.89 -3.28
CA LYS A 19 13.28 30.50 -3.27
C LYS A 19 12.14 29.57 -2.95
N VAL A 20 11.83 28.70 -3.89
CA VAL A 20 10.72 27.74 -3.82
C VAL A 20 10.74 26.92 -2.52
N TYR A 21 11.91 26.38 -2.17
CA TYR A 21 12.04 25.55 -0.95
C TYR A 21 11.81 26.35 0.35
N ASP A 22 12.31 27.59 0.42
CA ASP A 22 12.13 28.44 1.59
C ASP A 22 10.66 28.81 1.79
N LEU A 23 9.96 29.12 0.70
CA LEU A 23 8.53 29.40 0.73
C LEU A 23 7.72 28.17 1.09
N HIS A 24 7.99 27.05 0.43
CA HIS A 24 7.25 25.80 0.61
C HIS A 24 7.37 25.31 2.05
N LEU A 25 8.59 25.17 2.58
CA LEU A 25 8.82 24.77 3.96
C LEU A 25 8.15 25.72 4.96
N THR A 26 8.23 27.05 4.70
CA THR A 26 7.57 28.04 5.55
C THR A 26 6.06 27.85 5.60
N ASN A 27 5.43 27.57 4.47
CA ASN A 27 3.97 27.38 4.40
C ASN A 27 3.53 26.08 5.09
N ILE A 28 4.29 24.99 4.97
CA ILE A 28 4.03 23.75 5.71
C ILE A 28 4.15 23.99 7.22
N LEU A 29 5.16 24.70 7.68
CA LEU A 29 5.36 25.01 9.09
C LEU A 29 4.28 25.94 9.67
N LYS A 30 3.81 26.92 8.88
CA LYS A 30 2.68 27.80 9.28
C LYS A 30 1.38 27.02 9.45
N ASN A 31 1.15 25.99 8.66
CA ASN A 31 -0.05 25.15 8.74
C ASN A 31 -0.08 24.31 10.03
N LYS A 32 1.07 23.95 10.59
CA LYS A 32 1.18 23.36 11.93
C LYS A 32 1.19 24.48 12.97
N LYS A 33 0.12 24.57 13.73
CA LYS A 33 -0.01 25.56 14.82
C LYS A 33 0.88 25.16 15.99
N TYR A 34 1.86 25.99 16.30
CA TYR A 34 2.71 25.87 17.48
C TYR A 34 2.32 26.98 18.47
N SER A 35 2.08 26.60 19.73
CA SER A 35 1.51 27.48 20.74
C SER A 35 2.57 28.15 21.62
N ASN A 36 3.74 27.56 21.75
CA ASN A 36 4.79 28.05 22.64
C ASN A 36 6.20 27.60 22.21
N VAL A 37 7.21 28.26 22.81
CA VAL A 37 8.64 28.04 22.50
C VAL A 37 9.13 26.62 22.84
N ASN A 38 8.50 25.93 23.78
CA ASN A 38 8.92 24.57 24.16
C ASN A 38 8.66 23.55 23.05
N GLU A 39 7.74 23.84 22.13
CA GLU A 39 7.43 23.00 20.96
C GLU A 39 8.51 23.09 19.85
N ILE A 40 9.51 23.97 20.01
CA ILE A 40 10.64 24.06 19.05
C ILE A 40 11.37 22.73 18.91
N PHE A 41 11.47 21.95 19.99
CA PHE A 41 12.14 20.64 19.97
C PHE A 41 11.40 19.62 19.07
N ASP A 42 10.10 19.81 18.85
CA ASP A 42 9.29 18.97 17.96
C ASP A 42 9.38 19.42 16.50
N ILE A 43 9.74 20.69 16.27
CA ILE A 43 9.86 21.26 14.92
C ILE A 43 11.05 20.66 14.16
N ILE A 44 12.20 20.50 14.83
CA ILE A 44 13.42 20.01 14.19
C ILE A 44 13.26 18.58 13.67
N PRO A 45 12.83 17.60 14.47
CA PRO A 45 12.54 16.26 13.97
C PRO A 45 11.49 16.26 12.84
N PHE A 46 10.44 17.08 12.98
CA PHE A 46 9.42 17.21 11.96
C PHE A 46 9.99 17.72 10.63
N ILE A 47 10.85 18.75 10.63
CA ILE A 47 11.51 19.25 9.42
C ILE A 47 12.32 18.14 8.74
N PHE A 48 13.11 17.38 9.50
CA PHE A 48 13.88 16.26 8.94
C PHE A 48 12.99 15.15 8.35
N THR A 49 11.79 14.97 8.90
CA THR A 49 10.82 14.01 8.39
C THR A 49 10.18 14.45 7.08
N ILE A 50 9.89 15.76 6.92
CA ILE A 50 9.18 16.27 5.75
C ILE A 50 10.09 16.68 4.60
N LEU A 51 11.35 17.08 4.87
CA LEU A 51 12.26 17.56 3.81
C LEU A 51 12.41 16.60 2.64
N PRO A 52 12.56 15.27 2.84
CA PRO A 52 12.64 14.31 1.74
C PRO A 52 11.34 14.21 0.91
N HIS A 53 10.23 14.70 1.47
CA HIS A 53 8.89 14.56 0.92
C HIS A 53 8.17 15.90 0.81
N ILE A 54 8.92 17.00 0.72
CA ILE A 54 8.36 18.36 0.74
C ILE A 54 7.39 18.59 -0.42
N THR A 55 7.61 17.94 -1.56
CA THR A 55 6.76 18.00 -2.74
C THR A 55 5.40 17.32 -2.58
N ASN A 56 5.20 16.56 -1.49
CA ASN A 56 3.90 15.98 -1.13
C ASN A 56 2.96 16.98 -0.44
N TYR A 57 3.39 18.20 -0.29
CA TYR A 57 2.60 19.27 0.31
C TYR A 57 2.38 20.39 -0.68
N CYS A 58 1.26 21.09 -0.56
CA CYS A 58 0.99 22.27 -1.39
C CYS A 58 2.01 23.38 -1.11
N ILE A 59 2.62 23.88 -2.17
CA ILE A 59 3.62 24.96 -2.05
C ILE A 59 3.06 26.24 -1.43
N ILE A 60 1.75 26.46 -1.52
CA ILE A 60 1.09 27.68 -1.07
C ILE A 60 0.51 27.54 0.34
N CYS A 61 -0.36 26.56 0.57
CA CYS A 61 -1.02 26.39 1.88
C CYS A 61 -0.32 25.41 2.82
N GLY A 62 0.59 24.58 2.33
CA GLY A 62 1.28 23.60 3.15
C GLY A 62 0.45 22.36 3.51
N GLU A 63 -0.77 22.21 2.97
CA GLU A 63 -1.59 21.00 3.17
C GLU A 63 -1.05 19.83 2.37
N ALA A 64 -1.26 18.61 2.87
CA ALA A 64 -0.84 17.40 2.17
C ALA A 64 -1.58 17.25 0.83
N LEU A 65 -0.84 16.92 -0.22
CA LEU A 65 -1.40 16.68 -1.54
C LEU A 65 -2.11 15.32 -1.59
N PRO A 66 -3.21 15.20 -2.32
CA PRO A 66 -3.91 13.93 -2.49
C PRO A 66 -3.13 12.93 -3.35
N VAL A 67 -2.13 13.41 -4.10
CA VAL A 67 -1.25 12.61 -4.97
C VAL A 67 0.17 13.15 -4.80
N GLN A 68 1.15 12.24 -4.86
CA GLN A 68 2.56 12.62 -4.80
C GLN A 68 3.04 13.26 -6.09
N SER A 69 4.01 14.16 -5.94
CA SER A 69 4.70 14.82 -7.04
C SER A 69 6.18 14.97 -6.69
N ASP A 70 7.03 14.90 -7.70
CA ASP A 70 8.45 15.29 -7.58
C ASP A 70 8.63 16.82 -7.69
N ASP A 71 7.56 17.51 -8.09
CA ASP A 71 7.54 18.95 -8.27
C ASP A 71 6.84 19.68 -7.13
N HIS A 72 7.21 20.95 -6.93
CA HIS A 72 6.54 21.87 -6.02
C HIS A 72 5.22 22.36 -6.64
N ILE A 73 4.12 21.68 -6.33
CA ILE A 73 2.80 21.96 -6.91
C ILE A 73 1.80 22.47 -5.86
N THR A 74 0.65 22.92 -6.32
CA THR A 74 -0.48 23.33 -5.50
C THR A 74 -1.42 22.15 -5.23
N CYS A 75 -2.27 22.27 -4.19
CA CYS A 75 -3.29 21.25 -3.87
C CYS A 75 -4.49 21.21 -4.83
N GLY A 76 -4.54 22.16 -5.79
CA GLY A 76 -5.67 22.34 -6.69
C GLY A 76 -6.77 23.22 -6.10
N ASP A 77 -6.58 23.75 -4.89
CA ASP A 77 -7.44 24.81 -4.36
C ASP A 77 -7.28 26.08 -5.20
N ILE A 78 -8.41 26.75 -5.49
CA ILE A 78 -8.45 27.93 -6.36
C ILE A 78 -7.51 29.04 -5.85
N GLU A 79 -7.43 29.20 -4.53
CA GLU A 79 -6.58 30.23 -3.95
C GLU A 79 -5.10 29.90 -4.08
N CYS A 80 -4.76 28.64 -3.93
CA CYS A 80 -3.38 28.17 -4.07
C CYS A 80 -2.90 28.25 -5.51
N GLU A 81 -3.75 27.87 -6.47
CA GLU A 81 -3.45 28.00 -7.90
C GLU A 81 -3.17 29.44 -8.27
N TYR A 82 -4.05 30.35 -7.84
CA TYR A 82 -3.91 31.77 -8.11
C TYR A 82 -2.58 32.36 -7.58
N VAL A 83 -2.26 32.09 -6.29
CA VAL A 83 -1.01 32.60 -5.69
C VAL A 83 0.22 32.00 -6.37
N SER A 84 0.17 30.72 -6.78
CA SER A 84 1.24 30.08 -7.54
C SER A 84 1.46 30.73 -8.91
N GLU A 85 0.39 31.12 -9.59
CA GLU A 85 0.47 31.86 -10.87
C GLU A 85 1.12 33.25 -10.70
N GLU A 86 0.80 33.97 -9.61
CA GLU A 86 1.39 35.28 -9.30
C GLU A 86 2.89 35.22 -8.95
N LEU A 87 3.32 34.15 -8.28
CA LEU A 87 4.71 34.06 -7.80
C LEU A 87 5.73 33.83 -8.91
N GLN A 88 5.33 33.42 -10.11
CA GLN A 88 6.19 33.19 -11.31
C GLN A 88 7.55 32.57 -10.94
N ILE A 89 7.52 31.41 -10.25
CA ILE A 89 8.73 30.81 -9.72
C ILE A 89 9.49 30.10 -10.85
N GLY A 90 10.52 30.75 -11.38
CA GLY A 90 11.53 30.17 -12.30
C GLY A 90 11.07 29.88 -13.73
N ASP A 91 12.00 29.46 -14.57
CA ASP A 91 11.76 28.88 -15.90
C ASP A 91 11.21 27.48 -15.70
N TYR A 92 9.89 27.32 -15.81
CA TYR A 92 9.22 26.06 -15.49
C TYR A 92 8.85 25.24 -16.73
N VAL A 93 8.30 25.91 -17.76
CA VAL A 93 7.74 25.20 -18.93
C VAL A 93 8.86 24.61 -19.78
N VAL A 94 9.90 25.39 -20.03
CA VAL A 94 11.04 24.97 -20.85
C VAL A 94 11.79 23.83 -20.17
N ASP A 95 12.08 23.96 -18.88
CA ASP A 95 12.79 22.92 -18.13
C ASP A 95 11.98 21.63 -18.05
N LYS A 96 10.68 21.71 -17.72
CA LYS A 96 9.79 20.56 -17.61
C LYS A 96 9.63 19.79 -18.91
N VAL A 97 9.51 20.50 -20.03
CA VAL A 97 9.42 19.86 -21.35
C VAL A 97 10.75 19.23 -21.75
N ARG A 98 11.88 19.86 -21.43
CA ARG A 98 13.21 19.31 -21.71
C ARG A 98 13.56 18.08 -20.88
N GLU A 99 13.05 17.97 -19.65
CA GLU A 99 13.22 16.77 -18.82
C GLU A 99 12.64 15.54 -19.51
N ASN A 100 11.43 15.66 -20.07
CA ASN A 100 10.79 14.58 -20.82
C ASN A 100 9.69 15.13 -21.76
N ASN A 101 10.05 15.37 -23.02
CA ASN A 101 9.15 15.92 -24.04
C ASN A 101 7.97 15.00 -24.36
N ASN A 102 8.13 13.68 -24.31
CA ASN A 102 7.04 12.75 -24.57
C ASN A 102 6.00 12.77 -23.44
N VAL A 103 6.44 12.83 -22.17
CA VAL A 103 5.54 13.00 -21.02
C VAL A 103 4.82 14.35 -21.08
N ALA A 104 5.52 15.44 -21.38
CA ALA A 104 4.90 16.75 -21.52
C ALA A 104 3.89 16.79 -22.67
N SER A 105 4.23 16.22 -23.82
CA SER A 105 3.33 16.05 -24.96
C SER A 105 2.07 15.27 -24.57
N PHE A 106 2.22 14.15 -23.85
CA PHE A 106 1.12 13.32 -23.37
C PHE A 106 0.19 14.11 -22.43
N ILE A 107 0.72 14.85 -21.47
CA ILE A 107 -0.06 15.66 -20.53
C ILE A 107 -0.84 16.75 -21.27
N ILE A 108 -0.18 17.52 -22.15
CA ILE A 108 -0.78 18.62 -22.91
C ILE A 108 -1.87 18.10 -23.84
N GLN A 109 -1.63 16.98 -24.55
CA GLN A 109 -2.62 16.38 -25.43
C GLN A 109 -3.88 15.95 -24.68
N ASN A 110 -3.72 15.34 -23.50
CA ASN A 110 -4.86 14.93 -22.67
C ASN A 110 -5.63 16.14 -22.11
N ALA A 111 -4.95 17.22 -21.77
CA ALA A 111 -5.60 18.47 -21.38
C ALA A 111 -6.43 19.05 -22.54
N PHE A 112 -5.90 19.06 -23.76
CA PHE A 112 -6.63 19.52 -24.94
C PHE A 112 -7.85 18.64 -25.23
N ASN A 113 -7.74 17.33 -25.05
CA ASN A 113 -8.88 16.40 -25.15
C ASN A 113 -9.96 16.75 -24.12
N ALA A 114 -9.59 17.03 -22.87
CA ALA A 114 -10.52 17.42 -21.82
C ALA A 114 -11.21 18.77 -22.10
N ILE A 115 -10.47 19.77 -22.60
CA ILE A 115 -10.99 21.10 -22.96
C ILE A 115 -12.02 20.99 -24.11
N ASN A 116 -11.77 20.11 -25.08
CA ASN A 116 -12.65 19.91 -26.22
C ASN A 116 -13.85 18.98 -25.93
N SER A 117 -13.91 18.35 -24.75
CA SER A 117 -15.01 17.49 -24.36
C SER A 117 -16.30 18.27 -24.06
N SER A 118 -17.45 17.65 -24.34
CA SER A 118 -18.75 18.17 -23.90
C SER A 118 -18.88 18.22 -22.37
N ARG A 119 -18.05 17.44 -21.65
CA ARG A 119 -18.01 17.37 -20.17
C ARG A 119 -16.91 18.24 -19.58
N ARG A 120 -16.32 19.15 -20.37
CA ARG A 120 -15.17 19.99 -19.96
C ARG A 120 -15.35 20.70 -18.62
N ASN A 121 -16.58 21.08 -18.27
CA ASN A 121 -16.88 21.75 -17.00
C ASN A 121 -16.53 20.90 -15.77
N ASP A 122 -16.65 19.58 -15.89
CA ASP A 122 -16.44 18.62 -14.79
C ASP A 122 -15.03 18.01 -14.82
N ILE A 123 -14.50 17.73 -16.03
CA ILE A 123 -13.21 17.00 -16.17
C ILE A 123 -11.99 17.90 -16.26
N PHE A 124 -12.16 19.21 -16.55
CA PHE A 124 -11.08 20.20 -16.56
C PHE A 124 -11.08 21.03 -15.27
N GLU A 125 -11.22 20.38 -14.12
CA GLU A 125 -11.16 20.96 -12.79
C GLU A 125 -9.86 20.62 -12.07
N PRO A 126 -9.26 21.57 -11.30
CA PRO A 126 -9.63 22.99 -11.16
C PRO A 126 -9.44 23.76 -12.47
N PHE A 127 -10.27 24.78 -12.66
CA PHE A 127 -10.20 25.65 -13.84
C PHE A 127 -9.20 26.81 -13.60
N PRO A 128 -8.35 27.17 -14.58
CA PRO A 128 -7.39 28.26 -14.41
C PRO A 128 -8.09 29.63 -14.26
N MET A 129 -7.82 30.29 -13.13
CA MET A 129 -8.47 31.57 -12.77
C MET A 129 -8.25 32.67 -13.80
N TYR A 130 -7.09 32.66 -14.44
CA TYR A 130 -6.75 33.64 -15.52
C TYR A 130 -7.74 33.62 -16.68
N PHE A 131 -8.42 32.52 -16.91
CA PHE A 131 -9.38 32.30 -17.97
C PHE A 131 -10.85 32.42 -17.54
N LEU A 132 -11.12 33.08 -16.41
CA LEU A 132 -12.49 33.41 -16.05
C LEU A 132 -12.99 34.60 -16.82
N LYS A 133 -14.28 34.62 -17.16
CA LYS A 133 -14.93 35.73 -17.92
C LYS A 133 -14.72 37.06 -17.23
N GLY A 134 -14.31 38.06 -18.04
CA GLY A 134 -14.06 39.42 -17.57
C GLY A 134 -12.91 39.54 -16.56
N THR A 135 -11.98 38.58 -16.54
CA THR A 135 -10.78 38.63 -15.71
C THR A 135 -9.62 39.23 -16.49
N THR A 136 -9.00 40.26 -15.95
CA THR A 136 -7.71 40.80 -16.39
C THR A 136 -6.70 40.55 -15.27
N LYS A 137 -5.40 40.74 -15.57
CA LYS A 137 -4.33 40.58 -14.58
C LYS A 137 -4.56 41.43 -13.32
N GLU A 138 -5.17 42.62 -13.46
CA GLU A 138 -5.46 43.56 -12.38
C GLU A 138 -6.74 43.21 -11.60
N THR A 139 -7.72 42.53 -12.23
CA THR A 139 -9.03 42.27 -11.62
C THR A 139 -9.11 40.89 -10.92
N ILE A 140 -8.12 40.04 -11.11
CA ILE A 140 -8.10 38.71 -10.49
C ILE A 140 -8.26 38.79 -8.97
N LYS A 141 -7.54 39.68 -8.28
CA LYS A 141 -7.58 39.82 -6.80
C LYS A 141 -8.96 40.23 -6.27
N VAL A 142 -9.68 41.07 -6.98
CA VAL A 142 -11.01 41.55 -6.55
C VAL A 142 -12.06 40.45 -6.72
N LYS A 143 -12.02 39.72 -7.82
CA LYS A 143 -12.97 38.61 -8.08
C LYS A 143 -12.81 37.42 -7.18
N ARG A 144 -11.65 37.21 -6.60
CA ARG A 144 -11.37 36.09 -5.69
C ARG A 144 -12.36 35.98 -4.52
N GLY A 145 -12.59 37.08 -3.79
CA GLY A 145 -13.52 37.12 -2.66
C GLY A 145 -14.99 36.91 -3.05
N GLU A 146 -15.33 37.17 -4.31
CA GLU A 146 -16.68 36.94 -4.85
C GLU A 146 -16.87 35.50 -5.31
N LEU A 147 -15.85 34.91 -5.98
CA LEU A 147 -15.92 33.58 -6.56
C LEU A 147 -15.86 32.46 -5.52
N SER A 148 -15.18 32.66 -4.38
CA SER A 148 -15.12 31.70 -3.29
C SER A 148 -16.50 31.39 -2.64
N LYS A 149 -17.51 32.22 -2.92
CA LYS A 149 -18.88 32.06 -2.43
C LYS A 149 -19.81 31.36 -3.41
N LEU A 150 -19.32 31.07 -4.63
CA LEU A 150 -20.15 30.45 -5.66
C LEU A 150 -20.20 28.94 -5.51
N THR A 151 -21.39 28.36 -5.75
CA THR A 151 -21.54 26.91 -5.90
C THR A 151 -20.92 26.46 -7.23
N GLY A 152 -20.57 25.14 -7.37
CA GLY A 152 -19.93 24.59 -8.56
C GLY A 152 -20.68 24.93 -9.87
N GLN A 153 -22.02 24.94 -9.87
CA GLN A 153 -22.81 25.28 -11.06
C GLN A 153 -22.72 26.76 -11.41
N GLN A 154 -22.79 27.64 -10.42
CA GLN A 154 -22.62 29.10 -10.60
C GLN A 154 -21.20 29.43 -11.07
N PHE A 155 -20.20 28.72 -10.54
CA PHE A 155 -18.81 28.90 -10.98
C PHE A 155 -18.62 28.50 -12.46
N ASN A 156 -19.32 27.46 -12.95
CA ASN A 156 -19.25 27.03 -14.35
C ASN A 156 -19.65 28.14 -15.34
N GLU A 157 -20.56 29.05 -14.98
CA GLU A 157 -20.98 30.17 -15.82
C GLU A 157 -19.87 31.21 -16.04
N HIS A 158 -18.91 31.27 -15.12
CA HIS A 158 -17.75 32.17 -15.19
C HIS A 158 -16.57 31.60 -15.99
N LYS A 159 -16.55 30.29 -16.28
CA LYS A 159 -15.47 29.67 -17.06
C LYS A 159 -15.52 30.14 -18.53
N ASP A 160 -14.40 30.68 -19.02
CA ASP A 160 -14.27 31.11 -20.41
C ASP A 160 -13.55 30.06 -21.27
N PHE A 161 -14.25 28.95 -21.51
CA PHE A 161 -13.75 27.90 -22.38
C PHE A 161 -13.58 28.37 -23.84
N ASP A 162 -14.37 29.32 -24.29
CA ASP A 162 -14.27 29.81 -25.68
C ASP A 162 -12.93 30.54 -25.89
N ARG A 163 -12.47 31.30 -24.89
CA ARG A 163 -11.15 31.89 -24.88
C ARG A 163 -10.04 30.82 -24.92
N ILE A 164 -10.14 29.78 -24.13
CA ILE A 164 -9.17 28.69 -24.12
C ILE A 164 -9.17 27.93 -25.44
N ILE A 165 -10.35 27.58 -25.97
CA ILE A 165 -10.49 26.88 -27.26
C ILE A 165 -9.89 27.72 -28.40
N ASN A 166 -10.10 29.03 -28.41
CA ASN A 166 -9.50 29.91 -29.40
C ASN A 166 -7.97 29.93 -29.36
N ILE A 167 -7.37 29.73 -28.18
CA ILE A 167 -5.93 29.59 -28.02
C ILE A 167 -5.42 28.28 -28.60
N ILE A 168 -6.10 27.15 -28.28
CA ILE A 168 -5.58 25.81 -28.61
C ILE A 168 -5.97 25.30 -30.00
N LYS A 169 -6.96 25.90 -30.68
CA LYS A 169 -7.53 25.42 -31.95
C LYS A 169 -6.50 25.22 -33.07
N ASP A 170 -5.48 26.08 -33.11
CA ASP A 170 -4.44 26.09 -34.13
C ASP A 170 -3.11 25.51 -33.62
N ILE A 171 -3.08 25.02 -32.37
CA ILE A 171 -1.87 24.46 -31.79
C ILE A 171 -1.77 22.97 -32.12
N ASN A 172 -0.74 22.59 -32.87
CA ASN A 172 -0.28 21.22 -32.97
C ASN A 172 0.66 20.94 -31.80
N VAL A 173 0.34 19.94 -30.98
CA VAL A 173 1.10 19.64 -29.74
C VAL A 173 2.55 19.27 -30.04
N GLN A 174 2.84 18.53 -31.13
CA GLN A 174 4.22 18.17 -31.48
C GLN A 174 5.02 19.43 -31.86
N VAL A 175 4.47 20.29 -32.68
CA VAL A 175 5.11 21.56 -33.07
C VAL A 175 5.32 22.46 -31.84
N LEU A 176 4.39 22.45 -30.90
CA LEU A 176 4.53 23.19 -29.64
C LEU A 176 5.71 22.64 -28.81
N ILE A 177 5.81 21.33 -28.65
CA ILE A 177 6.91 20.68 -27.93
C ILE A 177 8.25 21.00 -28.58
N ASP A 178 8.34 20.91 -29.91
CA ASP A 178 9.56 21.25 -30.67
C ASP A 178 9.94 22.70 -30.43
N THR A 179 8.95 23.61 -30.48
CA THR A 179 9.16 25.06 -30.22
C THR A 179 9.68 25.31 -28.79
N ILE A 180 9.12 24.62 -27.78
CA ILE A 180 9.53 24.74 -26.37
C ILE A 180 10.96 24.26 -26.20
N THR A 181 11.30 23.09 -26.77
CA THR A 181 12.65 22.51 -26.64
C THR A 181 13.75 23.37 -27.26
N GLU A 182 13.44 24.19 -28.27
CA GLU A 182 14.37 25.17 -28.86
C GLU A 182 14.57 26.43 -27.99
N CYS A 183 13.66 26.72 -27.06
CA CYS A 183 13.75 27.91 -26.21
C CYS A 183 14.76 27.70 -25.09
N THR A 184 15.50 28.72 -24.70
CA THR A 184 16.46 28.70 -23.60
C THR A 184 15.87 29.21 -22.28
N SER A 185 14.71 29.88 -22.32
CA SER A 185 13.98 30.41 -21.18
C SER A 185 12.49 30.52 -21.47
N ASP A 186 11.69 30.58 -20.40
CA ASP A 186 10.24 30.79 -20.49
C ASP A 186 9.92 32.18 -21.07
N GLU A 187 10.78 33.20 -20.89
CA GLU A 187 10.62 34.53 -21.48
C GLU A 187 10.68 34.49 -23.02
N ILE A 188 11.64 33.74 -23.56
CA ILE A 188 11.75 33.52 -25.03
C ILE A 188 10.53 32.73 -25.53
N LEU A 189 10.09 31.75 -24.77
CA LEU A 189 8.89 30.99 -25.12
C LEU A 189 7.65 31.87 -25.19
N VAL A 190 7.43 32.76 -24.21
CA VAL A 190 6.31 33.72 -24.22
C VAL A 190 6.35 34.59 -25.50
N GLY A 191 7.53 34.99 -25.94
CA GLY A 191 7.70 35.74 -27.20
C GLY A 191 7.27 34.94 -28.44
N LYS A 192 7.47 33.58 -28.43
CA LYS A 192 7.14 32.71 -29.57
C LYS A 192 5.67 32.30 -29.62
N ILE A 193 5.09 31.90 -28.48
CA ILE A 193 3.73 31.32 -28.42
C ILE A 193 2.66 32.30 -27.89
N GLY A 194 3.09 33.46 -27.37
CA GLY A 194 2.23 34.44 -26.73
C GLY A 194 1.88 34.12 -25.28
N LEU A 195 1.63 35.18 -24.50
CA LEU A 195 1.41 35.10 -23.05
C LEU A 195 0.24 34.17 -22.65
N HIS A 196 -0.87 34.24 -23.38
CA HIS A 196 -2.06 33.43 -23.02
C HIS A 196 -1.84 31.94 -23.22
N ALA A 197 -1.18 31.53 -24.31
CA ALA A 197 -0.82 30.14 -24.56
C ALA A 197 0.19 29.65 -23.52
N TYR A 198 1.21 30.47 -23.20
CA TYR A 198 2.17 30.17 -22.17
C TYR A 198 1.52 29.90 -20.78
N ILE A 199 0.63 30.80 -20.33
CA ILE A 199 -0.08 30.67 -19.05
C ILE A 199 -0.90 29.35 -19.03
N LEU A 200 -1.59 29.04 -20.14
CA LEU A 200 -2.36 27.80 -20.23
C LEU A 200 -1.47 26.57 -20.17
N ILE A 201 -0.38 26.53 -20.94
CA ILE A 201 0.54 25.39 -20.96
C ILE A 201 1.21 25.20 -19.59
N ARG A 202 1.66 26.30 -18.97
CA ARG A 202 2.21 26.26 -17.61
C ARG A 202 1.21 25.71 -16.61
N PHE A 203 -0.03 26.16 -16.64
CA PHE A 203 -1.09 25.64 -15.78
C PHE A 203 -1.33 24.14 -16.02
N ILE A 204 -1.41 23.70 -17.28
CA ILE A 204 -1.61 22.31 -17.65
C ILE A 204 -0.52 21.42 -17.05
N LEU A 205 0.74 21.78 -17.23
CA LEU A 205 1.88 21.01 -16.74
C LEU A 205 1.96 21.01 -15.20
N LYS A 206 1.80 22.18 -14.57
CA LYS A 206 1.84 22.31 -13.10
C LYS A 206 0.70 21.58 -12.39
N SER A 207 -0.47 21.49 -12.98
CA SER A 207 -1.61 20.84 -12.37
C SER A 207 -1.61 19.31 -12.49
N CYS A 208 -0.72 18.72 -13.30
CA CYS A 208 -0.50 17.29 -13.33
C CYS A 208 0.23 16.86 -12.04
N LYS A 209 -0.43 16.00 -11.24
CA LYS A 209 0.08 15.57 -9.92
C LYS A 209 0.74 14.21 -9.96
N MET A 210 0.68 13.51 -11.09
CA MET A 210 1.34 12.21 -11.26
C MET A 210 2.72 12.42 -11.86
N THR A 211 3.72 11.84 -11.22
CA THR A 211 5.07 11.74 -11.79
C THR A 211 5.11 10.58 -12.76
N LEU A 212 5.35 10.87 -14.02
CA LEU A 212 5.38 9.92 -15.12
C LEU A 212 6.81 9.77 -15.64
N HIS A 213 7.24 8.51 -15.78
CA HIS A 213 8.49 8.19 -16.48
C HIS A 213 8.18 7.27 -17.66
N GLU A 214 8.81 7.50 -18.81
CA GLU A 214 8.76 6.52 -19.89
C GLU A 214 9.48 5.24 -19.48
N GLU A 215 8.83 4.11 -19.63
CA GLU A 215 9.39 2.80 -19.31
C GLU A 215 8.88 1.76 -20.31
N ASN A 216 9.78 1.04 -20.95
CA ASN A 216 9.44 -0.03 -21.87
C ASN A 216 9.00 -1.30 -21.12
N LEU A 217 7.77 -1.29 -20.60
CA LEU A 217 7.15 -2.46 -19.97
C LEU A 217 7.00 -3.61 -20.97
N VAL A 218 6.52 -3.28 -22.17
CA VAL A 218 6.42 -4.19 -23.31
C VAL A 218 7.49 -3.80 -24.31
N ASN A 219 8.35 -4.74 -24.69
CA ASN A 219 9.40 -4.53 -25.69
C ASN A 219 8.81 -4.55 -27.11
N TYR A 220 8.11 -3.48 -27.46
CA TYR A 220 7.51 -3.27 -28.76
C TYR A 220 7.66 -1.83 -29.20
N SER A 221 8.24 -1.61 -30.37
CA SER A 221 8.44 -0.30 -30.95
C SER A 221 7.39 0.00 -32.00
N ASP A 222 6.53 0.97 -31.71
CA ASP A 222 5.59 1.57 -32.66
C ASP A 222 5.44 3.05 -32.30
N LYS A 223 5.40 3.92 -33.30
CA LYS A 223 5.32 5.39 -33.10
C LYS A 223 4.09 5.88 -32.34
N ASN A 224 3.04 5.03 -32.26
CA ASN A 224 1.78 5.34 -31.57
C ASN A 224 1.63 4.54 -30.26
N PHE A 225 2.70 3.85 -29.82
CA PHE A 225 2.71 3.07 -28.59
C PHE A 225 3.67 3.72 -27.59
N HIS A 226 3.10 4.32 -26.54
CA HIS A 226 3.88 4.90 -25.46
C HIS A 226 3.49 4.23 -24.15
N GLN A 227 4.45 4.15 -23.26
CA GLN A 227 4.32 3.47 -21.98
C GLN A 227 4.90 4.37 -20.89
N TYR A 228 4.08 4.70 -19.92
CA TYR A 228 4.45 5.55 -18.80
C TYR A 228 4.28 4.79 -17.48
N LYS A 229 5.33 4.73 -16.71
CA LYS A 229 5.28 4.25 -15.31
C LYS A 229 4.98 5.41 -14.40
N ILE A 230 4.13 5.17 -13.41
CA ILE A 230 3.83 6.13 -12.36
C ILE A 230 4.78 5.88 -11.20
N ILE A 231 5.48 6.91 -10.80
CA ILE A 231 6.40 6.89 -9.67
C ILE A 231 5.65 7.39 -8.44
N TYR A 232 5.69 6.58 -7.40
CA TYR A 232 5.14 6.91 -6.09
C TYR A 232 6.28 7.10 -5.10
N ASP A 233 6.02 7.93 -4.09
CA ASP A 233 6.91 8.08 -2.95
C ASP A 233 7.08 6.76 -2.18
N VAL A 234 8.22 6.64 -1.51
CA VAL A 234 8.58 5.46 -0.71
C VAL A 234 7.56 5.18 0.40
N GLY A 235 6.92 6.23 0.94
CA GLY A 235 5.89 6.08 1.97
C GLY A 235 4.64 5.38 1.44
N ILE A 236 4.12 5.81 0.29
CA ILE A 236 2.96 5.17 -0.37
C ILE A 236 3.29 3.74 -0.79
N GLU A 237 4.48 3.52 -1.35
CA GLU A 237 4.95 2.17 -1.70
C GLU A 237 5.01 1.25 -0.49
N ASN A 238 5.54 1.73 0.63
CA ASN A 238 5.61 0.97 1.87
C ASN A 238 4.23 0.71 2.48
N GLU A 239 3.35 1.71 2.50
CA GLU A 239 1.95 1.55 2.95
C GLU A 239 1.23 0.51 2.09
N PHE A 240 1.40 0.58 0.78
CA PHE A 240 0.80 -0.40 -0.13
C PHE A 240 1.35 -1.82 0.11
N LYS A 241 2.68 -1.98 0.27
CA LYS A 241 3.34 -3.26 0.53
C LYS A 241 3.09 -3.84 1.93
N SER A 242 2.75 -3.00 2.90
CA SER A 242 2.48 -3.42 4.29
C SER A 242 1.16 -4.20 4.44
N TYR A 243 0.33 -4.25 3.42
CA TYR A 243 -0.92 -4.99 3.42
C TYR A 243 -0.68 -6.46 3.75
N ASN A 244 -1.30 -6.92 4.84
CA ASN A 244 -1.00 -8.21 5.50
C ASN A 244 -1.21 -9.45 4.64
N SER A 245 -2.13 -9.43 3.65
CA SER A 245 -2.39 -10.62 2.82
C SER A 245 -1.23 -10.93 1.86
N GLY A 246 -0.43 -9.91 1.51
CA GLY A 246 0.68 -9.99 0.54
C GLY A 246 0.27 -10.52 -0.83
N LYS A 247 -1.03 -10.67 -1.09
CA LYS A 247 -1.56 -11.00 -2.40
C LYS A 247 -1.83 -9.70 -3.15
N VAL A 248 -1.46 -9.68 -4.41
CA VAL A 248 -1.80 -8.61 -5.35
C VAL A 248 -2.26 -9.23 -6.66
N CYS A 249 -3.01 -8.46 -7.43
CA CYS A 249 -3.35 -8.79 -8.81
C CYS A 249 -3.20 -7.56 -9.69
N TYR A 250 -3.03 -7.76 -11.00
CA TYR A 250 -3.03 -6.68 -11.97
C TYR A 250 -4.37 -6.64 -12.71
N LEU A 251 -4.97 -5.45 -12.77
CA LEU A 251 -6.22 -5.21 -13.44
C LEU A 251 -6.09 -4.00 -14.38
N TYR A 252 -6.84 -4.02 -15.48
CA TYR A 252 -6.89 -2.94 -16.45
C TYR A 252 -8.04 -1.99 -16.16
N HIS A 253 -7.78 -0.69 -16.29
CA HIS A 253 -8.79 0.36 -16.18
C HIS A 253 -8.89 1.10 -17.52
N GLY A 254 -9.99 0.92 -18.23
CA GLY A 254 -10.33 1.66 -19.44
C GLY A 254 -11.17 2.88 -19.12
N SER A 255 -10.83 4.04 -19.69
CA SER A 255 -11.59 5.27 -19.55
C SER A 255 -11.54 6.07 -20.85
N GLY A 256 -12.59 6.88 -21.11
CA GLY A 256 -12.59 7.78 -22.27
C GLY A 256 -11.37 8.70 -22.30
N ILE A 257 -10.89 8.98 -23.51
CA ILE A 257 -9.65 9.76 -23.69
C ILE A 257 -9.70 11.15 -23.02
N ASP A 258 -10.88 11.74 -22.94
CA ASP A 258 -11.13 13.03 -22.30
C ASP A 258 -11.00 13.01 -20.76
N ASN A 259 -11.13 11.85 -20.12
CA ASN A 259 -10.99 11.72 -18.67
C ASN A 259 -9.54 11.68 -18.19
N TRP A 260 -8.58 11.38 -19.06
CA TRP A 260 -7.22 11.10 -18.62
C TRP A 260 -6.52 12.30 -18.02
N TYR A 261 -6.81 13.52 -18.48
CA TYR A 261 -6.29 14.71 -17.82
C TYR A 261 -6.79 14.84 -16.38
N SER A 262 -8.07 14.57 -16.14
CA SER A 262 -8.60 14.53 -14.77
C SER A 262 -7.96 13.42 -13.93
N ILE A 263 -7.71 12.23 -14.52
CA ILE A 263 -7.01 11.12 -13.85
C ILE A 263 -5.57 11.49 -13.49
N LEU A 264 -4.84 12.14 -14.40
CA LEU A 264 -3.46 12.62 -14.16
C LEU A 264 -3.37 13.64 -13.02
N ARG A 265 -4.43 14.41 -12.81
CA ARG A 265 -4.50 15.44 -11.76
C ARG A 265 -5.02 14.91 -10.41
N ASN A 266 -5.98 14.01 -10.45
CA ASN A 266 -6.78 13.64 -9.28
C ASN A 266 -6.72 12.16 -8.93
N GLY A 267 -6.00 11.34 -9.71
CA GLY A 267 -6.07 9.88 -9.60
C GLY A 267 -7.37 9.30 -10.17
N ILE A 268 -7.44 7.97 -10.23
CA ILE A 268 -8.68 7.28 -10.57
C ILE A 268 -9.63 7.37 -9.38
N LYS A 269 -10.78 8.00 -9.58
CA LYS A 269 -11.82 8.16 -8.55
C LYS A 269 -13.06 7.35 -8.90
N SER A 270 -13.80 6.89 -7.88
CA SER A 270 -15.14 6.36 -8.10
C SER A 270 -16.07 7.50 -8.45
N MET A 271 -16.66 7.43 -9.65
CA MET A 271 -17.66 8.40 -10.13
C MET A 271 -19.09 7.90 -9.90
N SER A 272 -19.25 6.80 -9.14
CA SER A 272 -20.57 6.26 -8.79
C SER A 272 -21.42 7.33 -8.09
N ASN A 273 -22.66 7.51 -8.56
CA ASN A 273 -23.61 8.51 -8.05
C ASN A 273 -23.20 9.97 -8.24
N THR A 274 -22.32 10.28 -9.18
CA THR A 274 -22.00 11.65 -9.58
C THR A 274 -22.50 11.96 -10.98
N SER A 275 -22.57 13.26 -11.35
CA SER A 275 -22.87 13.71 -12.72
C SER A 275 -21.84 13.21 -13.75
N MET A 276 -20.67 12.80 -13.29
CA MET A 276 -19.58 12.26 -14.13
C MET A 276 -19.72 10.76 -14.42
N MET A 277 -20.70 10.08 -13.83
CA MET A 277 -20.94 8.66 -14.09
C MET A 277 -21.45 8.43 -15.52
N THR A 278 -20.62 7.87 -16.38
CA THR A 278 -20.94 7.60 -17.79
C THR A 278 -21.54 6.22 -18.03
N THR A 279 -21.34 5.29 -17.10
CA THR A 279 -21.91 3.93 -17.12
C THR A 279 -22.53 3.64 -15.78
N GLY A 280 -23.74 3.05 -15.79
CA GLY A 280 -24.47 2.74 -14.57
C GLY A 280 -23.65 1.88 -13.61
N ALA A 281 -23.84 2.08 -12.30
CA ALA A 281 -23.23 1.28 -11.24
C ALA A 281 -23.92 -0.11 -11.11
N ALA A 282 -24.02 -0.85 -12.21
CA ALA A 282 -24.73 -2.13 -12.26
C ALA A 282 -24.21 -3.16 -11.23
N TYR A 283 -22.96 -3.03 -10.82
CA TYR A 283 -22.32 -3.95 -9.87
C TYR A 283 -21.90 -3.27 -8.56
N GLY A 284 -22.50 -2.12 -8.23
CA GLY A 284 -22.24 -1.37 -7.00
C GLY A 284 -21.25 -0.22 -7.16
N GLN A 285 -21.02 0.50 -6.06
CA GLN A 285 -20.12 1.66 -6.02
C GLN A 285 -18.66 1.22 -5.99
N GLY A 286 -17.82 1.92 -6.73
CA GLY A 286 -16.37 1.69 -6.76
C GLY A 286 -15.75 1.97 -8.12
N ILE A 287 -14.49 1.62 -8.25
CA ILE A 287 -13.72 1.75 -9.47
C ILE A 287 -13.78 0.44 -10.25
N TYR A 288 -14.30 0.52 -11.48
CA TYR A 288 -14.48 -0.62 -12.36
C TYR A 288 -13.19 -0.94 -13.10
N MET A 289 -12.79 -2.19 -13.05
CA MET A 289 -11.59 -2.73 -13.67
C MET A 289 -11.88 -4.08 -14.30
N SER A 290 -10.98 -4.58 -15.12
CA SER A 290 -11.05 -5.92 -15.73
C SER A 290 -9.71 -6.63 -15.70
N ASP A 291 -9.70 -7.95 -15.59
CA ASP A 291 -8.52 -8.78 -15.84
C ASP A 291 -8.37 -9.17 -17.32
N ASN A 292 -9.33 -8.77 -18.14
CA ASN A 292 -9.32 -8.95 -19.59
C ASN A 292 -9.07 -7.59 -20.28
N PHE A 293 -8.01 -7.51 -21.05
CA PHE A 293 -7.59 -6.30 -21.76
C PHE A 293 -8.69 -5.77 -22.69
N ASP A 294 -9.28 -6.65 -23.52
CA ASP A 294 -10.28 -6.26 -24.51
C ASP A 294 -11.57 -5.75 -23.87
N THR A 295 -11.94 -6.30 -22.71
CA THR A 295 -13.07 -5.77 -21.92
C THR A 295 -12.79 -4.33 -21.51
N SER A 296 -11.59 -4.02 -21.05
CA SER A 296 -11.22 -2.65 -20.66
C SER A 296 -11.12 -1.71 -21.87
N VAL A 297 -10.65 -2.19 -23.04
CA VAL A 297 -10.62 -1.40 -24.29
C VAL A 297 -12.02 -0.91 -24.67
N SER A 298 -13.06 -1.72 -24.46
CA SER A 298 -14.44 -1.32 -24.76
C SER A 298 -14.90 -0.07 -23.99
N TYR A 299 -14.25 0.25 -22.87
CA TYR A 299 -14.52 1.46 -22.08
C TYR A 299 -13.64 2.66 -22.48
N CYS A 300 -12.58 2.45 -23.25
CA CYS A 300 -11.72 3.54 -23.75
C CYS A 300 -12.42 4.36 -24.84
N ASN A 301 -13.34 3.77 -25.59
CA ASN A 301 -13.98 4.38 -26.78
C ASN A 301 -15.34 5.03 -26.53
N ARG A 302 -15.82 5.05 -25.31
CA ARG A 302 -17.14 5.63 -25.03
C ARG A 302 -17.04 7.14 -25.08
N TRP A 303 -17.90 7.76 -25.93
CA TRP A 303 -18.13 9.20 -26.09
C TRP A 303 -17.18 9.95 -27.03
N GLY A 304 -17.42 9.81 -28.32
CA GLY A 304 -17.10 10.85 -29.30
C GLY A 304 -15.65 11.02 -29.73
N CYS A 305 -14.76 10.11 -29.36
CA CYS A 305 -13.39 10.13 -29.84
C CYS A 305 -13.32 9.42 -31.21
N SER A 306 -13.25 10.20 -32.27
CA SER A 306 -13.10 9.75 -33.66
C SER A 306 -11.67 9.34 -33.99
N GLY A 307 -11.00 8.60 -33.11
CA GLY A 307 -9.61 8.17 -33.32
C GLY A 307 -9.38 6.71 -32.94
N ASN A 308 -8.45 6.07 -33.64
CA ASN A 308 -8.00 4.71 -33.34
C ASN A 308 -7.03 4.65 -32.14
N ASN A 309 -6.91 5.71 -31.35
CA ASN A 309 -5.98 5.82 -30.23
C ASN A 309 -6.69 5.56 -28.92
N TYR A 310 -6.13 4.67 -28.11
CA TYR A 310 -6.63 4.28 -26.81
C TYR A 310 -5.64 4.63 -25.71
N ILE A 311 -6.17 4.90 -24.52
CA ILE A 311 -5.36 5.05 -23.30
C ILE A 311 -5.91 4.06 -22.27
N MET A 312 -5.01 3.27 -21.66
CA MET A 312 -5.33 2.23 -20.67
C MET A 312 -4.47 2.40 -19.43
N GLY A 313 -5.10 2.33 -18.26
CA GLY A 313 -4.42 2.23 -16.99
C GLY A 313 -4.19 0.77 -16.59
N ILE A 314 -3.05 0.49 -16.00
CA ILE A 314 -2.70 -0.80 -15.43
C ILE A 314 -2.53 -0.60 -13.93
N CYS A 315 -3.41 -1.24 -13.16
CA CYS A 315 -3.49 -1.09 -11.72
C CYS A 315 -2.98 -2.34 -11.01
N GLU A 316 -2.12 -2.16 -10.02
CA GLU A 316 -1.80 -3.19 -9.04
C GLU A 316 -2.78 -3.08 -7.87
N VAL A 317 -3.55 -4.14 -7.62
CA VAL A 317 -4.64 -4.15 -6.65
C VAL A 317 -4.29 -5.08 -5.50
N LYS A 318 -4.52 -4.63 -4.25
CA LYS A 318 -4.31 -5.43 -3.03
C LYS A 318 -5.27 -6.61 -2.97
N GLY A 319 -4.78 -7.74 -2.49
CA GLY A 319 -5.62 -8.90 -2.21
C GLY A 319 -5.80 -9.84 -3.39
N ASP A 320 -6.75 -10.76 -3.23
CA ASP A 320 -7.12 -11.70 -4.28
C ASP A 320 -8.18 -11.07 -5.19
N LYS A 321 -8.01 -11.18 -6.50
CA LYS A 321 -8.96 -10.65 -7.47
C LYS A 321 -10.40 -11.18 -7.26
N ILE A 322 -10.55 -12.37 -6.67
CA ILE A 322 -11.86 -12.96 -6.37
C ILE A 322 -12.67 -12.06 -5.43
N SER A 323 -12.03 -11.36 -4.49
CA SER A 323 -12.69 -10.47 -3.53
C SER A 323 -13.42 -9.30 -4.20
N TYR A 324 -12.94 -8.87 -5.36
CA TYR A 324 -13.47 -7.74 -6.12
C TYR A 324 -14.36 -8.17 -7.30
N LYS A 325 -14.40 -9.47 -7.60
CA LYS A 325 -15.12 -9.99 -8.78
C LYS A 325 -16.63 -9.82 -8.62
N LYS A 326 -17.27 -9.19 -9.59
CA LYS A 326 -18.73 -8.98 -9.66
C LYS A 326 -19.38 -9.72 -10.82
N SER A 327 -18.64 -9.95 -11.91
CA SER A 327 -19.10 -10.70 -13.09
C SER A 327 -17.90 -11.36 -13.76
N TYR A 328 -18.08 -12.01 -14.90
CA TYR A 328 -17.04 -12.83 -15.56
C TYR A 328 -15.68 -12.12 -15.65
N ASN A 329 -15.63 -10.91 -16.19
CA ASN A 329 -14.40 -10.11 -16.34
C ASN A 329 -14.51 -8.71 -15.70
N ILE A 330 -15.44 -8.51 -14.75
CA ILE A 330 -15.67 -7.21 -14.13
C ILE A 330 -15.34 -7.30 -12.64
N PHE A 331 -14.48 -6.39 -12.20
CA PHE A 331 -14.04 -6.22 -10.84
C PHE A 331 -14.38 -4.79 -10.39
N VAL A 332 -14.87 -4.65 -9.17
CA VAL A 332 -15.20 -3.35 -8.58
C VAL A 332 -14.38 -3.18 -7.31
N VAL A 333 -13.45 -2.23 -7.32
CA VAL A 333 -12.60 -1.87 -6.18
C VAL A 333 -13.24 -0.69 -5.45
N PRO A 334 -13.81 -0.91 -4.26
CA PRO A 334 -14.57 0.12 -3.57
C PRO A 334 -13.69 1.20 -2.93
N ASN A 335 -12.48 0.84 -2.50
CA ASN A 335 -11.59 1.75 -1.78
C ASN A 335 -10.40 2.14 -2.68
N PRO A 336 -10.20 3.45 -2.96
CA PRO A 336 -9.06 3.92 -3.74
C PRO A 336 -7.68 3.57 -3.16
N LYS A 337 -7.59 3.31 -1.85
CA LYS A 337 -6.34 2.88 -1.19
C LYS A 337 -5.97 1.41 -1.46
N ASP A 338 -6.86 0.64 -2.07
CA ASP A 338 -6.63 -0.77 -2.36
C ASP A 338 -5.92 -1.02 -3.69
N PHE A 339 -5.61 0.02 -4.45
CA PHE A 339 -4.84 -0.11 -5.68
C PHE A 339 -3.87 1.06 -5.89
N LEU A 340 -2.85 0.81 -6.73
CA LEU A 340 -1.99 1.84 -7.31
C LEU A 340 -2.06 1.73 -8.84
N LEU A 341 -2.20 2.86 -9.52
CA LEU A 341 -2.09 2.96 -10.97
C LEU A 341 -0.60 2.88 -11.34
N ARG A 342 -0.13 1.72 -11.79
CA ARG A 342 1.30 1.48 -12.04
C ARG A 342 1.79 1.98 -13.37
N TYR A 343 0.97 1.79 -14.41
CA TYR A 343 1.33 2.18 -15.77
C TYR A 343 0.15 2.78 -16.49
N ILE A 344 0.47 3.69 -17.40
CA ILE A 344 -0.46 4.18 -18.43
C ILE A 344 0.16 3.81 -19.78
N ILE A 345 -0.63 3.21 -20.66
CA ILE A 345 -0.22 2.89 -22.00
C ILE A 345 -1.14 3.58 -23.02
N THR A 346 -0.55 4.07 -24.12
CA THR A 346 -1.29 4.54 -25.28
C THR A 346 -1.04 3.61 -26.46
N PHE A 347 -2.06 3.28 -27.23
CA PHE A 347 -1.94 2.35 -28.35
C PHE A 347 -3.06 2.53 -29.35
N THR A 348 -2.88 1.95 -30.54
CA THR A 348 -3.91 1.90 -31.58
C THR A 348 -4.60 0.54 -31.64
N SER A 349 -5.78 0.49 -32.27
CA SER A 349 -6.50 -0.77 -32.47
C SER A 349 -5.69 -1.83 -33.24
N SER A 350 -4.79 -1.40 -34.13
CA SER A 350 -3.97 -2.29 -34.96
C SER A 350 -2.98 -3.15 -34.17
N ILE A 351 -2.55 -2.68 -32.98
CA ILE A 351 -1.55 -3.37 -32.16
C ILE A 351 -2.13 -3.96 -30.87
N GLN A 352 -3.44 -3.78 -30.63
CA GLN A 352 -4.15 -4.19 -29.41
C GLN A 352 -3.88 -5.63 -28.99
N HIS A 353 -4.06 -6.59 -29.91
CA HIS A 353 -3.90 -8.02 -29.59
C HIS A 353 -2.46 -8.40 -29.21
N LYS A 354 -1.48 -7.76 -29.85
CA LYS A 354 -0.07 -8.00 -29.53
C LYS A 354 0.26 -7.51 -28.14
N ILE A 355 -0.16 -6.27 -27.79
CA ILE A 355 0.06 -5.68 -26.48
C ILE A 355 -0.62 -6.51 -25.39
N SER A 356 -1.88 -6.92 -25.60
CA SER A 356 -2.63 -7.75 -24.65
C SER A 356 -1.89 -9.05 -24.31
N ARG A 357 -1.32 -9.71 -25.31
CA ARG A 357 -0.57 -10.95 -25.13
C ARG A 357 0.71 -10.75 -24.31
N GLU A 358 1.49 -9.73 -24.66
CA GLU A 358 2.76 -9.44 -23.98
C GLU A 358 2.53 -9.02 -22.50
N LEU A 359 1.53 -8.17 -22.24
CA LEU A 359 1.19 -7.76 -20.87
C LEU A 359 0.76 -8.94 -19.99
N ASN A 360 -0.01 -9.88 -20.55
CA ASN A 360 -0.42 -11.08 -19.80
C ASN A 360 0.78 -11.95 -19.41
N LEU A 361 1.79 -12.07 -20.26
CA LEU A 361 3.03 -12.78 -19.93
C LEU A 361 3.79 -12.07 -18.81
N ILE A 362 4.03 -10.78 -18.95
CA ILE A 362 4.77 -9.95 -17.99
C ILE A 362 4.11 -9.98 -16.60
N PHE A 363 2.80 -9.83 -16.54
CA PHE A 363 2.11 -9.81 -15.24
C PHE A 363 2.04 -11.18 -14.58
N ASN A 364 1.98 -12.27 -15.34
CA ASN A 364 2.10 -13.60 -14.78
C ASN A 364 3.50 -13.83 -14.17
N GLU A 365 4.56 -13.39 -14.83
CA GLU A 365 5.94 -13.46 -14.31
C GLU A 365 6.09 -12.60 -13.04
N LYS A 366 5.65 -11.33 -13.06
CA LYS A 366 5.69 -10.45 -11.88
C LYS A 366 4.92 -11.02 -10.69
N LEU A 367 3.76 -11.64 -10.91
CA LEU A 367 3.01 -12.30 -9.85
C LEU A 367 3.73 -13.52 -9.30
N HIS A 368 4.47 -14.24 -10.14
CA HIS A 368 5.31 -15.36 -9.70
C HIS A 368 6.46 -14.86 -8.81
N GLU A 369 7.19 -13.83 -9.24
CA GLU A 369 8.27 -13.20 -8.47
C GLU A 369 7.79 -12.73 -7.09
N ILE A 370 6.67 -12.00 -7.03
CA ILE A 370 6.09 -11.54 -5.77
C ILE A 370 5.73 -12.71 -4.84
N LYS A 371 5.25 -13.83 -5.38
CA LYS A 371 4.95 -15.03 -4.60
C LYS A 371 6.22 -15.64 -4.00
N GLU A 372 7.30 -15.73 -4.78
CA GLU A 372 8.58 -16.29 -4.31
C GLU A 372 9.26 -15.38 -3.27
N GLU A 373 9.31 -14.07 -3.50
CA GLU A 373 9.81 -13.11 -2.51
C GLU A 373 9.03 -13.20 -1.20
N ARG A 374 7.71 -13.38 -1.28
CA ARG A 374 6.86 -13.56 -0.11
C ARG A 374 7.17 -14.84 0.65
N LYS A 375 7.32 -15.98 -0.05
CA LYS A 375 7.73 -17.24 0.58
C LYS A 375 9.04 -17.07 1.35
N THR A 376 10.04 -16.47 0.70
CA THR A 376 11.36 -16.18 1.30
C THR A 376 11.23 -15.29 2.54
N ARG A 377 10.40 -14.23 2.48
CA ARG A 377 10.18 -13.33 3.62
C ARG A 377 9.47 -14.02 4.79
N ILE A 378 8.49 -14.88 4.50
CA ILE A 378 7.78 -15.67 5.53
C ILE A 378 8.75 -16.64 6.18
N ALA A 379 9.52 -17.39 5.40
CA ALA A 379 10.53 -18.32 5.91
C ALA A 379 11.56 -17.61 6.80
N LYS A 380 12.06 -16.45 6.38
CA LYS A 380 12.99 -15.65 7.19
C LYS A 380 12.38 -15.20 8.52
N LYS A 381 11.11 -14.74 8.52
CA LYS A 381 10.40 -14.38 9.75
C LYS A 381 10.19 -15.58 10.67
N GLY A 382 9.84 -16.73 10.11
CA GLY A 382 9.70 -17.99 10.82
C GLY A 382 10.99 -18.39 11.52
N THR A 383 12.08 -18.45 10.79
CA THR A 383 13.42 -18.77 11.30
C THR A 383 13.84 -17.81 12.42
N MET A 384 13.64 -16.49 12.24
CA MET A 384 13.98 -15.51 13.28
C MET A 384 13.16 -15.71 14.56
N LYS A 385 11.86 -16.00 14.44
CA LYS A 385 10.99 -16.24 15.58
C LYS A 385 11.36 -17.53 16.28
N LEU A 386 11.58 -18.62 15.56
CA LEU A 386 11.98 -19.92 16.11
C LEU A 386 13.30 -19.83 16.87
N ASN A 387 14.33 -19.17 16.29
CA ASN A 387 15.61 -18.96 16.97
C ASN A 387 15.43 -18.22 18.30
N LYS A 388 14.59 -17.16 18.29
CA LYS A 388 14.33 -16.38 19.52
C LYS A 388 13.64 -17.22 20.59
N GLU A 389 12.61 -17.97 20.23
CA GLU A 389 11.83 -18.78 21.16
C GLU A 389 12.64 -19.96 21.68
N TYR A 390 13.38 -20.64 20.82
CA TYR A 390 14.27 -21.73 21.20
C TYR A 390 15.36 -21.24 22.17
N SER A 391 16.02 -20.12 21.85
CA SER A 391 17.05 -19.52 22.73
C SER A 391 16.49 -19.12 24.10
N LEU A 392 15.24 -18.64 24.15
CA LEU A 392 14.57 -18.28 25.40
C LEU A 392 14.34 -19.51 26.28
N LEU A 393 13.82 -20.59 25.71
CA LEU A 393 13.57 -21.84 26.42
C LEU A 393 14.87 -22.49 26.91
N LEU A 394 15.93 -22.49 26.07
CA LEU A 394 17.27 -22.98 26.49
C LEU A 394 17.83 -22.17 27.64
N LYS A 395 17.74 -20.84 27.59
CA LYS A 395 18.23 -19.98 28.67
C LYS A 395 17.50 -20.26 29.99
N ASN A 396 16.21 -20.47 29.96
CA ASN A 396 15.43 -20.84 31.12
C ASN A 396 15.86 -22.22 31.68
N GLN A 397 16.11 -23.19 30.80
CA GLN A 397 16.62 -24.49 31.16
C GLN A 397 18.00 -24.44 31.84
N GLU A 398 18.96 -23.70 31.25
CA GLU A 398 20.31 -23.49 31.81
C GLU A 398 20.25 -22.83 33.20
N LEU A 399 19.36 -21.83 33.39
CA LEU A 399 19.19 -21.16 34.67
C LEU A 399 18.68 -22.15 35.75
N VAL A 400 17.74 -23.02 35.39
CA VAL A 400 17.22 -24.06 36.29
C VAL A 400 18.32 -25.07 36.65
N GLU A 401 19.10 -25.56 35.70
CA GLU A 401 20.21 -26.47 35.92
C GLU A 401 21.27 -25.86 36.85
N ARG A 402 21.67 -24.61 36.64
CA ARG A 402 22.61 -23.88 37.51
C ARG A 402 22.09 -23.72 38.93
N GLN A 403 20.80 -23.42 39.11
CA GLN A 403 20.16 -23.36 40.43
C GLN A 403 20.16 -24.69 41.14
N LEU A 404 19.90 -25.79 40.44
CA LEU A 404 19.94 -27.13 40.98
C LEU A 404 21.36 -27.56 41.41
N MET A 405 22.39 -27.04 40.74
CA MET A 405 23.80 -27.26 41.09
C MET A 405 24.28 -26.37 42.23
N GLY A 406 23.43 -25.52 42.83
CA GLY A 406 23.82 -24.62 43.92
C GLY A 406 24.77 -23.46 43.47
N LEU A 407 24.86 -23.19 42.17
CA LEU A 407 25.61 -22.07 41.64
C LEU A 407 24.79 -20.81 41.86
N ASP A 408 25.34 -19.85 42.66
CA ASP A 408 24.70 -18.56 42.94
C ASP A 408 24.29 -17.89 41.65
N VAL A 409 23.00 -17.72 41.47
CA VAL A 409 22.43 -16.89 40.43
C VAL A 409 21.96 -15.62 41.13
N ASP A 410 22.77 -14.56 41.03
CA ASP A 410 22.48 -13.24 41.57
C ASP A 410 21.30 -12.65 40.79
N THR A 411 20.10 -13.06 41.13
CA THR A 411 18.87 -12.52 40.52
C THR A 411 17.77 -12.47 41.55
N ASP A 412 17.27 -11.27 41.81
CA ASP A 412 16.00 -10.97 42.48
C ASP A 412 14.76 -11.55 41.76
N GLY A 413 14.95 -12.46 40.80
CA GLY A 413 13.93 -13.08 39.99
C GLY A 413 13.66 -14.52 40.43
N LYS A 414 12.43 -14.78 40.84
CA LYS A 414 11.91 -16.17 40.91
C LYS A 414 12.07 -16.80 39.53
N ILE A 415 12.99 -17.75 39.41
CA ILE A 415 13.12 -18.55 38.20
C ILE A 415 11.88 -19.46 38.14
N ASN A 416 11.01 -19.18 37.18
CA ASN A 416 9.90 -20.06 36.89
C ASN A 416 10.41 -21.31 36.16
N ASP A 417 10.72 -22.36 36.90
CA ASP A 417 10.97 -23.65 36.29
C ASP A 417 9.66 -24.24 35.78
N LEU A 418 9.42 -24.06 34.51
CA LEU A 418 8.21 -24.51 33.84
C LEU A 418 8.20 -26.03 33.61
N GLY A 419 9.34 -26.71 33.86
CA GLY A 419 9.50 -28.14 33.68
C GLY A 419 9.51 -28.58 32.23
N PHE A 420 10.16 -27.84 31.35
CA PHE A 420 10.36 -28.19 29.94
C PHE A 420 11.85 -28.33 29.65
N ILE A 421 12.23 -29.43 28.95
CA ILE A 421 13.53 -29.64 28.34
C ILE A 421 13.30 -29.66 26.84
N VAL A 422 13.99 -28.77 26.08
CA VAL A 422 13.75 -28.59 24.64
C VAL A 422 15.03 -28.89 23.87
N GLU A 423 14.93 -29.71 22.85
CA GLU A 423 16.05 -30.09 21.96
C GLU A 423 15.62 -29.99 20.50
N LEU A 424 16.56 -29.64 19.62
CA LEU A 424 16.33 -29.76 18.18
C LEU A 424 16.43 -31.21 17.74
N LYS A 425 15.46 -31.72 17.03
CA LYS A 425 15.51 -33.06 16.47
C LYS A 425 16.33 -33.05 15.19
N ASN A 426 17.44 -33.80 15.16
CA ASN A 426 18.38 -33.85 14.02
C ASN A 426 18.93 -32.47 13.61
N ASP A 427 19.16 -31.59 14.57
CA ASP A 427 19.59 -30.19 14.35
C ASP A 427 18.62 -29.38 13.47
N ASP A 428 17.38 -29.82 13.35
CA ASP A 428 16.34 -29.13 12.57
C ASP A 428 15.59 -28.10 13.42
N LEU A 429 15.76 -26.83 13.12
CA LEU A 429 15.09 -25.71 13.80
C LEU A 429 13.55 -25.79 13.69
N TYR A 430 13.02 -26.49 12.70
CA TYR A 430 11.57 -26.65 12.49
C TYR A 430 10.98 -27.90 13.13
N THR A 431 11.80 -28.72 13.82
CA THR A 431 11.36 -29.92 14.52
C THR A 431 11.99 -29.99 15.90
N TRP A 432 11.18 -29.78 16.95
CA TRP A 432 11.64 -29.83 18.34
C TRP A 432 11.15 -31.07 19.05
N ARG A 433 12.01 -31.61 19.90
CA ARG A 433 11.70 -32.60 20.90
C ARG A 433 11.53 -31.89 22.25
N VAL A 434 10.43 -32.11 22.95
CA VAL A 434 10.16 -31.46 24.23
C VAL A 434 9.85 -32.54 25.27
N LEU A 435 10.58 -32.55 26.37
CA LEU A 435 10.29 -33.36 27.53
C LEU A 435 9.55 -32.50 28.55
N VAL A 436 8.30 -32.83 28.81
CA VAL A 436 7.50 -32.20 29.87
C VAL A 436 7.75 -32.93 31.17
N THR A 437 8.34 -32.23 32.11
CA THR A 437 8.77 -32.76 33.41
C THR A 437 8.04 -32.04 34.54
N ARG A 438 8.31 -32.46 35.80
CA ARG A 438 7.83 -31.79 37.02
C ARG A 438 6.32 -31.60 37.06
N PHE A 439 5.62 -32.70 36.97
CA PHE A 439 4.20 -32.74 37.29
C PHE A 439 4.03 -32.78 38.81
N GLU A 440 3.38 -31.78 39.38
CA GLU A 440 3.14 -31.61 40.81
C GLU A 440 1.65 -31.61 41.12
N GLY A 441 1.29 -31.81 42.38
CA GLY A 441 -0.10 -31.80 42.83
C GLY A 441 -0.71 -33.21 42.90
N ASP A 442 -2.01 -33.26 43.24
CA ASP A 442 -2.79 -34.46 43.42
C ASP A 442 -3.65 -34.76 42.19
N TYR A 443 -2.97 -35.06 41.08
CA TYR A 443 -3.62 -35.34 39.79
C TYR A 443 -3.39 -36.81 39.37
N PRO A 444 -4.35 -37.40 38.65
CA PRO A 444 -4.26 -38.80 38.22
C PRO A 444 -2.98 -39.11 37.43
N ILE A 445 -2.53 -38.20 36.55
CA ILE A 445 -1.29 -38.37 35.79
C ILE A 445 -0.05 -38.42 36.68
N VAL A 446 -0.02 -37.63 37.78
CA VAL A 446 1.11 -37.62 38.72
C VAL A 446 1.21 -38.95 39.47
N HIS A 447 0.07 -39.53 39.84
CA HIS A 447 0.01 -40.84 40.46
C HIS A 447 0.46 -41.95 39.50
N ASP A 448 -0.01 -41.92 38.25
CA ASP A 448 0.39 -42.89 37.24
C ASP A 448 1.88 -42.78 36.91
N MET A 449 2.43 -41.57 36.75
CA MET A 449 3.86 -41.36 36.52
C MET A 449 4.71 -41.94 37.64
N ARG A 450 4.37 -41.67 38.91
CA ARG A 450 5.07 -42.23 40.07
C ARG A 450 4.96 -43.75 40.12
N LYS A 451 3.75 -44.28 39.89
CA LYS A 451 3.48 -45.71 39.93
C LYS A 451 4.26 -46.49 38.87
N TYR A 452 4.41 -45.93 37.66
CA TYR A 452 5.04 -46.63 36.54
C TYR A 452 6.49 -46.19 36.28
N GLY A 453 7.07 -45.29 37.13
CA GLY A 453 8.45 -44.82 36.99
C GLY A 453 8.69 -43.94 35.76
N ILE A 454 7.66 -43.22 35.30
CA ILE A 454 7.74 -42.29 34.17
C ILE A 454 8.12 -40.91 34.70
N ASN A 455 9.23 -40.34 34.20
CA ASN A 455 9.76 -39.08 34.67
C ASN A 455 9.40 -37.87 33.78
N ASN A 456 8.97 -38.14 32.54
CA ASN A 456 8.60 -37.11 31.60
C ASN A 456 7.56 -37.62 30.60
N ILE A 457 6.91 -36.66 29.93
CA ILE A 457 6.08 -36.90 28.76
C ILE A 457 6.82 -36.28 27.56
N GLU A 458 7.10 -37.10 26.58
CA GLU A 458 7.81 -36.68 25.37
C GLU A 458 6.84 -36.20 24.31
N LEU A 459 7.04 -34.96 23.87
CA LEU A 459 6.30 -34.34 22.78
C LEU A 459 7.24 -34.08 21.59
N GLU A 460 6.67 -34.04 20.39
CA GLU A 460 7.32 -33.51 19.23
C GLU A 460 6.51 -32.30 18.70
N ILE A 461 7.23 -31.24 18.35
CA ILE A 461 6.65 -30.05 17.73
C ILE A 461 7.21 -29.94 16.30
N ARG A 462 6.32 -29.86 15.32
CA ARG A 462 6.70 -29.56 13.93
C ARG A 462 6.12 -28.24 13.50
N PHE A 463 7.00 -27.36 13.06
CA PHE A 463 6.61 -26.04 12.57
C PHE A 463 6.41 -26.07 11.06
N PRO A 464 5.32 -25.50 10.52
CA PRO A 464 5.09 -25.42 9.08
C PRO A 464 5.98 -24.35 8.44
N ASP A 465 6.18 -24.43 7.13
CA ASP A 465 6.94 -23.44 6.34
C ASP A 465 6.41 -22.02 6.49
N LYS A 466 5.13 -21.88 6.78
CA LYS A 466 4.47 -20.59 6.98
C LYS A 466 4.42 -20.12 8.44
N TYR A 467 5.11 -20.80 9.34
CA TYR A 467 5.23 -20.30 10.71
C TYR A 467 5.82 -18.89 10.73
N PRO A 468 5.36 -17.95 11.57
CA PRO A 468 4.35 -18.07 12.63
C PRO A 468 2.89 -17.85 12.18
N PHE A 469 2.58 -17.79 10.90
CA PHE A 469 1.23 -17.50 10.39
C PHE A 469 0.32 -18.73 10.34
N GLU A 470 0.89 -19.93 10.40
CA GLU A 470 0.18 -21.19 10.59
C GLU A 470 0.65 -21.84 11.91
N PRO A 471 -0.24 -22.56 12.63
CA PRO A 471 0.09 -23.19 13.90
C PRO A 471 1.10 -24.30 13.74
N PRO A 472 1.94 -24.56 14.77
CA PRO A 472 2.73 -25.79 14.82
C PRO A 472 1.80 -27.00 15.05
N PHE A 473 2.25 -28.16 14.61
CA PHE A 473 1.63 -29.42 14.97
C PHE A 473 2.37 -30.00 16.18
N ILE A 474 1.63 -30.28 17.27
CA ILE A 474 2.17 -30.83 18.53
C ILE A 474 1.48 -32.14 18.85
N TRP A 475 2.29 -33.15 19.17
CA TRP A 475 1.79 -34.47 19.50
C TRP A 475 2.69 -35.17 20.52
N VAL A 476 2.12 -36.13 21.24
CA VAL A 476 2.85 -36.96 22.19
C VAL A 476 3.59 -38.06 21.44
N ILE A 477 4.84 -38.29 21.79
CA ILE A 477 5.59 -39.48 21.35
C ILE A 477 5.37 -40.62 22.32
N SER A 478 5.60 -40.37 23.60
CA SER A 478 5.44 -41.33 24.71
C SER A 478 5.27 -40.61 26.06
N PRO A 479 4.73 -41.30 27.08
CA PRO A 479 4.01 -42.56 27.06
C PRO A 479 2.62 -42.46 26.39
N ARG A 480 1.95 -43.59 26.19
CA ARG A 480 0.56 -43.61 25.73
C ARG A 480 -0.41 -43.26 26.85
N PHE A 481 -1.50 -42.62 26.45
CA PHE A 481 -2.58 -42.20 27.32
C PHE A 481 -3.83 -43.07 27.15
N VAL A 482 -4.59 -43.23 28.22
CA VAL A 482 -5.94 -43.80 28.17
C VAL A 482 -6.82 -42.89 27.32
N PHE A 483 -7.57 -43.48 26.40
CA PHE A 483 -8.44 -42.73 25.47
C PHE A 483 -9.42 -41.82 26.20
N ARG A 484 -9.60 -40.61 25.71
CA ARG A 484 -10.44 -39.53 26.26
C ARG A 484 -9.99 -38.98 27.62
N THR A 485 -8.71 -39.05 27.94
CA THR A 485 -8.13 -38.39 29.09
C THR A 485 -7.07 -37.36 28.66
N GLY A 486 -6.90 -36.27 29.39
CA GLY A 486 -5.83 -35.29 29.20
C GLY A 486 -5.81 -34.59 27.84
N HIS A 487 -6.94 -34.55 27.12
CA HIS A 487 -7.03 -33.96 25.79
C HIS A 487 -6.05 -34.56 24.75
N VAL A 488 -5.60 -35.79 24.98
CA VAL A 488 -4.76 -36.54 24.03
C VAL A 488 -5.66 -37.46 23.21
N THR A 489 -5.56 -37.39 21.89
CA THR A 489 -6.32 -38.27 21.00
C THR A 489 -5.81 -39.72 21.08
N ILE A 490 -6.58 -40.67 20.53
CA ILE A 490 -6.22 -42.11 20.54
C ILE A 490 -4.85 -42.39 19.91
N ASN A 491 -4.39 -41.50 18.99
CA ASN A 491 -3.10 -41.63 18.31
C ASN A 491 -2.10 -40.54 18.72
N GLY A 492 -2.33 -39.81 19.84
CA GLY A 492 -1.34 -38.97 20.48
C GLY A 492 -1.33 -37.50 20.10
N SER A 493 -2.22 -37.05 19.23
CA SER A 493 -2.29 -35.58 18.95
C SER A 493 -2.92 -34.83 20.11
N ILE A 494 -2.51 -33.59 20.32
CA ILE A 494 -3.07 -32.70 21.34
C ILE A 494 -4.33 -32.03 20.80
N CYS A 495 -5.46 -32.26 21.44
CA CYS A 495 -6.74 -31.65 21.08
C CYS A 495 -6.87 -30.27 21.73
N LEU A 496 -6.37 -29.23 21.05
CA LEU A 496 -6.37 -27.84 21.51
C LEU A 496 -6.69 -26.90 20.34
N GLN A 497 -7.74 -26.11 20.50
CA GLN A 497 -8.17 -25.14 19.46
C GLN A 497 -7.06 -24.16 19.06
N LEU A 498 -6.22 -23.76 20.03
CA LEU A 498 -5.07 -22.89 19.75
C LEU A 498 -4.11 -23.44 18.68
N LEU A 499 -4.06 -24.76 18.48
CA LEU A 499 -3.24 -25.43 17.46
C LEU A 499 -3.94 -25.56 16.10
N THR A 500 -5.04 -24.85 15.88
CA THR A 500 -5.77 -24.79 14.60
C THR A 500 -5.63 -23.40 13.96
N ASN A 501 -5.83 -23.29 12.65
CA ASN A 501 -5.78 -21.99 11.95
C ASN A 501 -6.78 -20.96 12.52
N GLN A 502 -7.89 -21.41 13.07
CA GLN A 502 -8.91 -20.56 13.66
C GLN A 502 -8.52 -20.03 15.05
N GLY A 503 -7.80 -20.81 15.84
CA GLY A 503 -7.40 -20.44 17.20
C GLY A 503 -6.00 -19.85 17.30
N TRP A 504 -5.15 -20.03 16.27
CA TRP A 504 -3.76 -19.62 16.30
C TRP A 504 -3.56 -18.11 16.08
N SER A 505 -2.62 -17.57 16.80
CA SER A 505 -2.11 -16.20 16.57
C SER A 505 -0.62 -16.22 16.28
N ALA A 506 -0.19 -15.46 15.27
CA ALA A 506 1.24 -15.29 14.97
C ALA A 506 2.04 -14.64 16.12
N ALA A 507 1.36 -14.02 17.08
CA ALA A 507 1.95 -13.47 18.30
C ALA A 507 2.10 -14.50 19.43
N ALA A 508 1.50 -15.68 19.32
CA ALA A 508 1.59 -16.73 20.35
C ALA A 508 3.04 -17.18 20.55
N HIS A 509 3.44 -17.41 21.80
CA HIS A 509 4.74 -17.93 22.19
C HIS A 509 4.63 -19.43 22.48
N ILE A 510 5.61 -20.21 22.03
CA ILE A 510 5.61 -21.67 22.23
C ILE A 510 5.66 -22.04 23.71
N GLU A 511 6.36 -21.27 24.54
CA GLU A 511 6.37 -21.45 25.99
C GLU A 511 4.94 -21.47 26.57
N ASN A 512 4.10 -20.49 26.19
CA ASN A 512 2.72 -20.42 26.66
C ASN A 512 1.86 -21.60 26.15
N VAL A 513 2.14 -22.05 24.92
CA VAL A 513 1.47 -23.23 24.36
C VAL A 513 1.82 -24.49 25.16
N LEU A 514 3.10 -24.66 25.51
CA LEU A 514 3.56 -25.79 26.33
C LEU A 514 2.96 -25.75 27.73
N VAL A 515 2.87 -24.58 28.36
CA VAL A 515 2.20 -24.38 29.64
C VAL A 515 0.75 -24.81 29.57
N GLN A 516 0.02 -24.38 28.52
CA GLN A 516 -1.37 -24.79 28.32
C GLN A 516 -1.50 -26.32 28.12
N ILE A 517 -0.60 -26.95 27.35
CA ILE A 517 -0.61 -28.41 27.18
C ILE A 517 -0.39 -29.11 28.52
N LYS A 518 0.56 -28.62 29.32
CA LYS A 518 0.81 -29.18 30.65
C LYS A 518 -0.42 -29.06 31.57
N SER A 519 -1.10 -27.90 31.58
CA SER A 519 -2.38 -27.71 32.28
C SER A 519 -3.46 -28.66 31.78
N LEU A 520 -3.61 -28.86 30.48
CA LEU A 520 -4.59 -29.81 29.93
C LEU A 520 -4.33 -31.26 30.36
N LEU A 521 -3.06 -31.64 30.51
CA LEU A 521 -2.71 -32.98 30.99
C LEU A 521 -3.03 -33.17 32.49
N THR A 522 -2.90 -32.13 33.30
CA THR A 522 -3.22 -32.17 34.74
C THR A 522 -4.72 -32.02 35.00
N GLU A 523 -5.30 -30.92 34.56
CA GLU A 523 -6.71 -30.57 34.79
C GLU A 523 -7.68 -31.45 33.98
N GLY A 524 -7.25 -31.96 32.82
CA GLY A 524 -8.00 -32.87 31.98
C GLY A 524 -7.94 -34.35 32.45
N GLU A 525 -7.51 -34.56 33.68
CA GLU A 525 -7.47 -35.88 34.32
C GLU A 525 -6.75 -36.96 33.48
N ALA A 526 -5.61 -36.60 32.90
CA ALA A 526 -4.85 -37.51 32.04
C ALA A 526 -4.45 -38.79 32.80
N ARG A 527 -4.58 -39.94 32.16
CA ARG A 527 -4.20 -41.27 32.67
C ARG A 527 -3.27 -41.94 31.67
N LEU A 528 -2.27 -42.65 32.18
CA LEU A 528 -1.35 -43.44 31.37
C LEU A 528 -1.91 -44.83 31.07
N ASP A 529 -1.81 -45.26 29.80
CA ASP A 529 -2.18 -46.62 29.38
C ASP A 529 -1.08 -47.60 29.75
N HIS A 530 -1.23 -48.28 30.88
CA HIS A 530 -0.22 -49.17 31.46
C HIS A 530 0.14 -50.37 30.56
N GLU A 531 -0.77 -50.78 29.67
CA GLU A 531 -0.52 -51.89 28.75
C GLU A 531 0.37 -51.47 27.58
N LYS A 532 0.44 -50.15 27.28
CA LYS A 532 1.11 -49.63 26.10
C LYS A 532 2.14 -48.53 26.42
N LEU A 533 2.62 -48.42 27.65
CA LEU A 533 3.55 -47.37 28.11
C LEU A 533 4.77 -47.16 27.21
N HIS A 534 5.33 -48.26 26.71
CA HIS A 534 6.57 -48.25 25.92
C HIS A 534 6.34 -48.28 24.41
N ILE A 535 5.10 -48.22 23.96
CA ILE A 535 4.75 -48.21 22.54
C ILE A 535 4.58 -46.76 22.09
N PRO A 536 5.52 -46.16 21.33
CA PRO A 536 5.39 -44.78 20.94
C PRO A 536 4.21 -44.58 20.00
N TYR A 537 3.69 -43.35 19.97
CA TYR A 537 2.74 -42.92 18.95
C TYR A 537 3.45 -42.70 17.61
N VAL A 538 2.69 -42.73 16.51
CA VAL A 538 3.20 -42.59 15.16
C VAL A 538 2.69 -41.27 14.54
N TYR A 539 3.58 -40.45 14.00
CA TYR A 539 3.27 -39.16 13.44
C TYR A 539 2.08 -39.14 12.46
N ALA A 540 2.07 -40.04 11.47
CA ALA A 540 1.01 -40.09 10.47
C ALA A 540 -0.37 -40.29 11.12
N GLN A 541 -0.47 -41.22 12.07
CA GLN A 541 -1.72 -41.51 12.79
C GLN A 541 -2.15 -40.31 13.68
N ALA A 542 -1.20 -39.68 14.36
CA ALA A 542 -1.46 -38.51 15.18
C ALA A 542 -1.97 -37.34 14.30
N ARG A 543 -1.38 -37.15 13.13
CA ARG A 543 -1.78 -36.08 12.18
C ARG A 543 -3.20 -36.30 11.64
N ASP A 544 -3.52 -37.54 11.24
CA ASP A 544 -4.85 -37.89 10.73
C ASP A 544 -5.93 -37.71 11.81
N ASP A 545 -5.62 -38.11 13.06
CA ASP A 545 -6.52 -37.92 14.20
C ASP A 545 -6.77 -36.43 14.47
N PHE A 546 -5.74 -35.61 14.45
CA PHE A 546 -5.89 -34.18 14.67
C PHE A 546 -6.87 -33.56 13.65
N VAL A 547 -6.69 -33.86 12.36
CA VAL A 547 -7.57 -33.36 11.30
C VAL A 547 -9.02 -33.81 11.52
N ARG A 548 -9.22 -35.10 11.88
CA ARG A 548 -10.56 -35.64 12.11
C ARG A 548 -11.23 -35.02 13.34
N VAL A 549 -10.51 -34.87 14.45
CA VAL A 549 -11.03 -34.27 15.68
C VAL A 549 -11.31 -32.79 15.50
N ALA A 550 -10.39 -32.04 14.86
CA ALA A 550 -10.62 -30.63 14.54
C ALA A 550 -11.90 -30.43 13.69
N ALA A 551 -12.09 -31.27 12.67
CA ALA A 551 -13.30 -31.25 11.85
C ALA A 551 -14.58 -31.54 12.66
N SER A 552 -14.53 -32.50 13.59
CA SER A 552 -15.69 -32.85 14.45
C SER A 552 -16.09 -31.72 15.41
N HIS A 553 -15.15 -30.87 15.80
CA HIS A 553 -15.39 -29.67 16.61
C HIS A 553 -15.72 -28.43 15.76
N GLY A 554 -15.75 -28.53 14.43
CA GLY A 554 -15.96 -27.39 13.54
C GLY A 554 -14.77 -26.41 13.48
N TRP A 555 -13.59 -26.82 13.96
CA TRP A 555 -12.37 -26.05 13.87
C TRP A 555 -11.78 -26.13 12.46
N LYS A 556 -11.41 -24.99 11.88
CA LYS A 556 -10.84 -24.88 10.51
C LYS A 556 -9.35 -24.62 10.54
#